data_7ff15f5fd9bb6a603b366207aec7fb04
#
_entry.id   7ff15f5fd9bb6a603b366207aec7fb04
#
_cell.length_a   1.000
_cell.length_b   1.000
_cell.length_c   1.000
_cell.angle_alpha   90.00
_cell.angle_beta   90.00
_cell.angle_gamma   90.00
#
_symmetry.space_group_name_H-M   'P 1'
#
loop_
_entity.id
_entity.type
_entity.pdbx_description
1 polymer ?
#
loop_
_entity_poly.entity_id
_entity_poly.type
_entity_poly.pdbx_seq_one_letter_code
_entity_poly.pdbx_strand_id
1 'polypeptide(L)'
;MKGFLDNLSTQTHKDLEIVLDHNDPSDEEVKLVEEYNEQYDNILHIKVEGVDPIGTSMNRCIEYATGDYLCIWNVDDLRTPDSIEVMAKALDENPDVDFVYGNYVIVPNFGGTEGQYVDETGREDELTTGMILGPYFMFRKSIIKKSGVFDEQLVQGADYDLALRLALNGKGLHLPINLGYYLNEGLGQSTKPNSKQPIERTVIELRYNIRVLEPHLVPYTREYDVENIIVDEEKIAVSNLK
;
A
#
# COMPACT_ATOMS: atom_id res chain seq x y z
N MET A 1 13.73 -3.68 -10.29
CA MET A 1 12.82 -4.42 -11.20
C MET A 1 13.06 -5.94 -11.21
N LYS A 2 14.23 -6.48 -11.61
CA LYS A 2 14.42 -7.94 -11.75
C LYS A 2 14.04 -8.74 -10.49
N GLY A 3 14.51 -8.37 -9.32
CA GLY A 3 14.19 -9.11 -8.09
C GLY A 3 12.70 -9.12 -7.73
N PHE A 4 11.96 -8.06 -8.06
CA PHE A 4 10.52 -8.02 -7.94
C PHE A 4 9.84 -9.05 -8.87
N LEU A 5 10.21 -9.08 -10.15
CA LEU A 5 9.69 -10.04 -11.14
C LEU A 5 10.02 -11.50 -10.75
N ASP A 6 11.26 -11.73 -10.28
CA ASP A 6 11.65 -13.04 -9.75
C ASP A 6 10.75 -13.46 -8.57
N ASN A 7 10.44 -12.54 -7.65
CA ASN A 7 9.57 -12.81 -6.50
C ASN A 7 8.10 -13.03 -6.91
N LEU A 8 7.59 -12.28 -7.90
CA LEU A 8 6.27 -12.54 -8.50
C LEU A 8 6.16 -13.97 -9.02
N SER A 9 7.18 -14.45 -9.72
CA SER A 9 7.19 -15.81 -10.30
C SER A 9 7.09 -16.92 -9.26
N THR A 10 7.54 -16.64 -8.02
CA THR A 10 7.49 -17.61 -6.91
C THR A 10 6.11 -17.74 -6.28
N GLN A 11 5.17 -16.80 -6.51
CA GLN A 11 3.87 -16.85 -5.88
C GLN A 11 3.09 -18.11 -6.25
N THR A 12 2.51 -18.76 -5.24
CA THR A 12 1.71 -19.99 -5.41
C THR A 12 0.35 -19.71 -6.01
N HIS A 13 -0.26 -18.55 -5.70
CA HIS A 13 -1.50 -18.10 -6.31
C HIS A 13 -1.26 -17.74 -7.78
N LYS A 14 -1.95 -18.40 -8.71
CA LYS A 14 -1.72 -18.25 -10.15
C LYS A 14 -2.75 -17.36 -10.83
N ASP A 15 -3.92 -17.18 -10.25
CA ASP A 15 -4.96 -16.25 -10.74
C ASP A 15 -4.63 -14.84 -10.23
N LEU A 16 -3.57 -14.27 -10.79
CA LEU A 16 -2.96 -13.01 -10.37
C LEU A 16 -2.77 -12.09 -11.56
N GLU A 17 -3.46 -10.96 -11.54
CA GLU A 17 -3.23 -9.82 -12.42
C GLU A 17 -2.26 -8.82 -11.76
N ILE A 18 -1.34 -8.30 -12.52
CA ILE A 18 -0.40 -7.27 -12.08
C ILE A 18 -0.62 -6.02 -12.90
N VAL A 19 -1.01 -4.93 -12.27
CA VAL A 19 -1.02 -3.60 -12.89
C VAL A 19 0.22 -2.87 -12.43
N LEU A 20 1.18 -2.72 -13.33
CA LEU A 20 2.46 -2.10 -13.07
C LEU A 20 2.47 -0.67 -13.61
N ASP A 21 2.30 0.31 -12.73
CA ASP A 21 2.54 1.72 -13.05
C ASP A 21 4.04 2.02 -12.91
N HIS A 22 4.70 2.31 -14.01
CA HIS A 22 6.14 2.39 -14.09
C HIS A 22 6.56 3.80 -14.52
N ASN A 23 6.95 4.59 -13.53
CA ASN A 23 7.35 5.98 -13.69
C ASN A 23 8.78 6.06 -14.26
N ASP A 24 8.93 6.76 -15.39
CA ASP A 24 10.19 7.03 -16.07
C ASP A 24 11.08 5.78 -16.24
N PRO A 25 10.52 4.66 -16.81
CA PRO A 25 11.26 3.41 -16.90
C PRO A 25 12.44 3.52 -17.87
N SER A 26 13.56 2.93 -17.49
CA SER A 26 14.66 2.71 -18.44
C SER A 26 14.30 1.64 -19.47
N ASP A 27 14.94 1.69 -20.65
CA ASP A 27 14.76 0.68 -21.71
C ASP A 27 15.10 -0.73 -21.20
N GLU A 28 16.07 -0.87 -20.29
CA GLU A 28 16.46 -2.13 -19.69
C GLU A 28 15.36 -2.68 -18.77
N GLU A 29 14.71 -1.84 -17.96
CA GLU A 29 13.60 -2.24 -17.12
C GLU A 29 12.36 -2.61 -17.94
N VAL A 30 12.06 -1.83 -18.99
CA VAL A 30 10.97 -2.17 -19.92
C VAL A 30 11.18 -3.55 -20.51
N LYS A 31 12.39 -3.84 -21.00
CA LYS A 31 12.72 -5.14 -21.57
C LYS A 31 12.58 -6.29 -20.57
N LEU A 32 12.99 -6.10 -19.32
CA LEU A 32 12.79 -7.12 -18.26
C LEU A 32 11.32 -7.43 -18.03
N VAL A 33 10.46 -6.41 -18.01
CA VAL A 33 9.01 -6.60 -17.86
C VAL A 33 8.41 -7.32 -19.07
N GLU A 34 8.83 -6.95 -20.28
CA GLU A 34 8.38 -7.58 -21.52
C GLU A 34 8.79 -9.07 -21.56
N GLU A 35 10.05 -9.41 -21.25
CA GLU A 35 10.55 -10.79 -21.17
C GLU A 35 9.77 -11.63 -20.13
N TYR A 36 9.46 -11.04 -18.97
CA TYR A 36 8.64 -11.70 -17.97
C TYR A 36 7.20 -11.93 -18.49
N ASN A 37 6.60 -10.92 -19.10
CA ASN A 37 5.21 -10.99 -19.56
C ASN A 37 5.03 -11.96 -20.76
N GLU A 38 6.06 -12.16 -21.59
CA GLU A 38 6.07 -13.21 -22.62
C GLU A 38 5.88 -14.62 -22.02
N GLN A 39 6.34 -14.83 -20.77
CA GLN A 39 6.24 -16.13 -20.11
C GLN A 39 4.93 -16.28 -19.31
N TYR A 40 4.46 -15.22 -18.65
CA TYR A 40 3.37 -15.30 -17.68
C TYR A 40 2.07 -14.64 -18.15
N ASP A 41 2.13 -13.68 -19.07
CA ASP A 41 1.00 -12.98 -19.69
C ASP A 41 -0.02 -12.41 -18.66
N ASN A 42 0.50 -11.83 -17.58
CA ASN A 42 -0.33 -11.35 -16.48
C ASN A 42 0.00 -9.92 -16.01
N ILE A 43 0.88 -9.20 -16.73
CA ILE A 43 1.23 -7.81 -16.42
C ILE A 43 0.59 -6.85 -17.40
N LEU A 44 -0.25 -5.95 -16.90
CA LEU A 44 -0.58 -4.71 -17.57
C LEU A 44 0.50 -3.67 -17.25
N HIS A 45 1.40 -3.40 -18.18
CA HIS A 45 2.50 -2.47 -18.01
C HIS A 45 2.13 -1.06 -18.49
N ILE A 46 1.94 -0.14 -17.56
CA ILE A 46 1.64 1.28 -17.81
C ILE A 46 2.95 2.06 -17.68
N LYS A 47 3.45 2.58 -18.79
CA LYS A 47 4.69 3.39 -18.83
C LYS A 47 4.31 4.86 -18.73
N VAL A 48 4.85 5.55 -17.73
CA VAL A 48 4.57 6.97 -17.44
C VAL A 48 5.84 7.77 -17.67
N GLU A 49 5.72 8.88 -18.41
CA GLU A 49 6.82 9.83 -18.59
C GLU A 49 6.92 10.71 -17.34
N GLY A 50 8.09 10.74 -16.70
CA GLY A 50 8.33 11.45 -15.46
C GLY A 50 7.97 10.63 -14.23
N VAL A 51 7.85 11.29 -13.07
CA VAL A 51 7.59 10.66 -11.77
C VAL A 51 6.34 11.26 -11.15
N ASP A 52 5.28 10.49 -11.11
CA ASP A 52 4.04 10.85 -10.44
C ASP A 52 4.13 10.65 -8.91
N PRO A 53 3.32 11.38 -8.12
CA PRO A 53 3.10 11.04 -6.71
C PRO A 53 2.60 9.60 -6.56
N ILE A 54 3.00 8.94 -5.45
CA ILE A 54 2.63 7.53 -5.23
C ILE A 54 1.11 7.32 -5.21
N GLY A 55 0.34 8.25 -4.66
CA GLY A 55 -1.13 8.19 -4.65
C GLY A 55 -1.72 8.14 -6.06
N THR A 56 -1.22 8.98 -6.97
CA THR A 56 -1.65 9.02 -8.39
C THR A 56 -1.32 7.70 -9.10
N SER A 57 -0.09 7.20 -8.94
CA SER A 57 0.31 5.90 -9.50
C SER A 57 -0.56 4.74 -8.98
N MET A 58 -0.83 4.70 -7.67
CA MET A 58 -1.67 3.67 -7.06
C MET A 58 -3.14 3.78 -7.51
N ASN A 59 -3.68 4.99 -7.64
CA ASN A 59 -5.04 5.19 -8.14
C ASN A 59 -5.18 4.70 -9.58
N ARG A 60 -4.20 4.97 -10.44
CA ARG A 60 -4.14 4.44 -11.81
C ARG A 60 -4.12 2.92 -11.81
N CYS A 61 -3.32 2.28 -10.93
CA CYS A 61 -3.34 0.83 -10.78
C CYS A 61 -4.72 0.32 -10.35
N ILE A 62 -5.39 0.97 -9.39
CA ILE A 62 -6.74 0.59 -8.93
C ILE A 62 -7.78 0.71 -10.06
N GLU A 63 -7.69 1.75 -10.88
CA GLU A 63 -8.60 1.98 -12.00
C GLU A 63 -8.55 0.83 -13.00
N TYR A 64 -7.35 0.42 -13.39
CA TYR A 64 -7.15 -0.64 -14.38
C TYR A 64 -7.28 -2.05 -13.82
N ALA A 65 -7.15 -2.25 -12.52
CA ALA A 65 -7.27 -3.57 -11.91
C ALA A 65 -8.69 -4.15 -12.11
N THR A 66 -8.77 -5.41 -12.49
CA THR A 66 -10.05 -6.13 -12.73
C THR A 66 -10.38 -7.13 -11.64
N GLY A 67 -9.40 -7.49 -10.79
CA GLY A 67 -9.56 -8.46 -9.71
C GLY A 67 -10.54 -8.03 -8.61
N ASP A 68 -11.14 -9.00 -7.93
CA ASP A 68 -12.05 -8.78 -6.80
C ASP A 68 -11.31 -8.33 -5.54
N TYR A 69 -10.05 -8.71 -5.41
CA TYR A 69 -9.14 -8.36 -4.32
C TYR A 69 -7.99 -7.53 -4.83
N LEU A 70 -7.59 -6.54 -4.07
CA LEU A 70 -6.46 -5.67 -4.38
C LEU A 70 -5.42 -5.77 -3.26
N CYS A 71 -4.16 -5.87 -3.64
CA CYS A 71 -3.04 -5.66 -2.73
C CYS A 71 -2.01 -4.72 -3.36
N ILE A 72 -1.37 -3.91 -2.53
CA ILE A 72 -0.31 -3.01 -2.95
C ILE A 72 1.02 -3.76 -2.80
N TRP A 73 1.89 -3.62 -3.80
CA TRP A 73 3.20 -4.25 -3.77
C TRP A 73 4.25 -3.29 -4.33
N ASN A 74 5.06 -2.75 -3.45
CA ASN A 74 6.20 -1.93 -3.86
C ASN A 74 7.29 -2.83 -4.44
N VAL A 75 7.97 -2.36 -5.48
CA VAL A 75 8.98 -3.15 -6.21
C VAL A 75 10.25 -3.47 -5.40
N ASP A 76 10.44 -2.82 -4.28
CA ASP A 76 11.54 -3.02 -3.33
C ASP A 76 11.19 -3.94 -2.16
N ASP A 77 9.92 -4.35 -2.02
CA ASP A 77 9.48 -5.29 -1.00
C ASP A 77 9.33 -6.71 -1.57
N LEU A 78 9.64 -7.71 -0.77
CA LEU A 78 9.47 -9.12 -1.16
C LEU A 78 8.36 -9.78 -0.35
N ARG A 79 7.58 -10.62 -1.00
CA ARG A 79 6.53 -11.43 -0.37
C ARG A 79 6.97 -12.87 -0.17
N THR A 80 6.44 -13.54 0.87
CA THR A 80 6.56 -15.00 0.96
C THR A 80 5.83 -15.65 -0.22
N PRO A 81 6.25 -16.86 -0.67
CA PRO A 81 5.67 -17.49 -1.86
C PRO A 81 4.15 -17.71 -1.79
N ASP A 82 3.60 -17.89 -0.61
CA ASP A 82 2.18 -18.14 -0.35
C ASP A 82 1.40 -16.89 0.11
N SER A 83 2.04 -15.74 0.21
CA SER A 83 1.46 -14.50 0.74
C SER A 83 0.12 -14.13 0.08
N ILE A 84 0.07 -14.12 -1.25
CA ILE A 84 -1.15 -13.77 -1.99
C ILE A 84 -2.22 -14.84 -1.80
N GLU A 85 -1.85 -16.12 -1.86
CA GLU A 85 -2.77 -17.25 -1.69
C GLU A 85 -3.45 -17.26 -0.33
N VAL A 86 -2.68 -17.09 0.75
CA VAL A 86 -3.25 -17.13 2.12
C VAL A 86 -4.14 -15.93 2.41
N MET A 87 -3.81 -14.75 1.86
CA MET A 87 -4.66 -13.57 2.01
C MET A 87 -5.96 -13.69 1.20
N ALA A 88 -5.90 -14.15 -0.05
CA ALA A 88 -7.07 -14.35 -0.88
C ALA A 88 -7.99 -15.42 -0.27
N LYS A 89 -7.44 -16.56 0.16
CA LYS A 89 -8.17 -17.61 0.85
C LYS A 89 -8.84 -17.12 2.13
N ALA A 90 -8.15 -16.30 2.92
CA ALA A 90 -8.73 -15.75 4.15
C ALA A 90 -9.94 -14.85 3.85
N LEU A 91 -9.91 -14.08 2.77
CA LEU A 91 -11.07 -13.32 2.32
C LEU A 91 -12.20 -14.23 1.81
N ASP A 92 -11.89 -15.27 1.04
CA ASP A 92 -12.90 -16.22 0.54
C ASP A 92 -13.62 -16.93 1.66
N GLU A 93 -12.90 -17.37 2.69
CA GLU A 93 -13.45 -18.09 3.84
C GLU A 93 -14.22 -17.17 4.82
N ASN A 94 -14.03 -15.85 4.75
CA ASN A 94 -14.64 -14.87 5.64
C ASN A 94 -15.34 -13.75 4.82
N PRO A 95 -16.55 -14.02 4.26
CA PRO A 95 -17.24 -13.06 3.38
C PRO A 95 -17.68 -11.75 4.06
N ASP A 96 -17.68 -11.70 5.39
CA ASP A 96 -17.96 -10.53 6.21
C ASP A 96 -16.71 -9.68 6.54
N VAL A 97 -15.51 -10.14 6.10
CA VAL A 97 -14.24 -9.43 6.23
C VAL A 97 -13.95 -8.65 4.96
N ASP A 98 -13.59 -7.38 5.09
CA ASP A 98 -13.32 -6.47 3.97
C ASP A 98 -11.83 -6.40 3.61
N PHE A 99 -10.94 -6.60 4.58
CA PHE A 99 -9.50 -6.62 4.36
C PHE A 99 -8.77 -7.54 5.33
N VAL A 100 -7.62 -8.04 4.89
CA VAL A 100 -6.72 -8.88 5.68
C VAL A 100 -5.32 -8.27 5.69
N TYR A 101 -4.57 -8.49 6.75
CA TYR A 101 -3.19 -8.05 6.91
C TYR A 101 -2.43 -9.04 7.78
N GLY A 102 -1.10 -8.98 7.79
CA GLY A 102 -0.34 -9.92 8.59
C GLY A 102 1.02 -9.40 9.01
N ASN A 103 1.78 -10.26 9.69
CA ASN A 103 3.10 -9.96 10.20
C ASN A 103 4.13 -9.87 9.07
N TYR A 104 5.28 -9.27 9.35
CA TYR A 104 6.35 -9.13 8.37
C TYR A 104 7.73 -9.00 9.03
N VAL A 105 8.78 -9.07 8.23
CA VAL A 105 10.15 -8.86 8.68
C VAL A 105 10.71 -7.59 8.03
N ILE A 106 11.22 -6.67 8.84
CA ILE A 106 11.99 -5.53 8.34
C ILE A 106 13.42 -5.99 8.10
N VAL A 107 13.87 -5.88 6.86
CA VAL A 107 15.20 -6.33 6.43
C VAL A 107 16.09 -5.14 6.01
N PRO A 108 17.40 -5.18 6.29
CA PRO A 108 18.31 -4.10 5.96
C PRO A 108 18.80 -4.12 4.51
N ASN A 109 18.62 -5.25 3.79
CA ASN A 109 19.11 -5.42 2.42
C ASN A 109 18.06 -6.12 1.58
N PHE A 110 17.93 -5.72 0.31
CA PHE A 110 17.06 -6.39 -0.64
C PHE A 110 17.41 -7.87 -0.80
N GLY A 111 16.40 -8.74 -0.77
CA GLY A 111 16.58 -10.19 -0.83
C GLY A 111 16.94 -10.84 0.51
N GLY A 112 17.16 -10.05 1.57
CA GLY A 112 17.35 -10.56 2.92
C GLY A 112 16.07 -11.17 3.50
N THR A 113 16.23 -12.13 4.41
CA THR A 113 15.12 -12.75 5.15
C THR A 113 15.30 -12.65 6.66
N GLU A 114 16.45 -12.15 7.10
CA GLU A 114 16.77 -11.94 8.52
C GLU A 114 16.65 -10.47 8.88
N GLY A 115 15.96 -10.17 9.98
CA GLY A 115 15.74 -8.80 10.41
C GLY A 115 14.82 -8.70 11.62
N GLN A 116 14.18 -7.54 11.77
CA GLN A 116 13.25 -7.29 12.86
C GLN A 116 11.87 -7.84 12.49
N TYR A 117 11.39 -8.85 13.19
CA TYR A 117 10.03 -9.34 13.06
C TYR A 117 9.04 -8.36 13.67
N VAL A 118 8.01 -8.01 12.92
CA VAL A 118 6.90 -7.16 13.35
C VAL A 118 5.68 -8.05 13.50
N ASP A 119 5.20 -8.16 14.73
CA ASP A 119 4.01 -8.93 15.10
C ASP A 119 2.87 -7.96 15.45
N GLU A 120 1.82 -7.97 14.65
CA GLU A 120 0.63 -7.12 14.83
C GLU A 120 -0.48 -7.85 15.59
N THR A 121 -0.21 -9.04 16.13
CA THR A 121 -1.17 -9.84 16.91
C THR A 121 -1.68 -9.08 18.13
N GLY A 122 -3.01 -9.03 18.28
CA GLY A 122 -3.66 -8.39 19.42
C GLY A 122 -3.71 -6.86 19.34
N ARG A 123 -3.45 -6.28 18.15
CA ARG A 123 -3.49 -4.83 17.91
C ARG A 123 -4.69 -4.40 17.07
N GLU A 124 -5.69 -5.25 16.94
CA GLU A 124 -6.87 -5.00 16.08
C GLU A 124 -7.63 -3.72 16.52
N ASP A 125 -7.64 -3.41 17.81
CA ASP A 125 -8.25 -2.19 18.35
C ASP A 125 -7.49 -0.90 17.97
N GLU A 126 -6.23 -1.03 17.51
CA GLU A 126 -5.39 0.11 17.11
C GLU A 126 -5.53 0.47 15.61
N LEU A 127 -6.28 -0.31 14.82
CA LEU A 127 -6.42 -0.11 13.37
C LEU A 127 -6.85 1.30 12.98
N THR A 128 -7.65 1.96 13.81
CA THR A 128 -8.13 3.33 13.56
C THR A 128 -7.24 4.42 14.17
N THR A 129 -6.12 4.06 14.78
CA THR A 129 -5.23 4.99 15.49
C THR A 129 -3.77 4.90 15.07
N GLY A 130 -3.43 3.96 14.19
CA GLY A 130 -2.06 3.76 13.74
C GLY A 130 -1.98 2.97 12.43
N MET A 131 -0.80 2.94 11.82
CA MET A 131 -0.52 2.12 10.63
C MET A 131 -0.23 0.68 11.06
N ILE A 132 -1.29 -0.05 11.42
CA ILE A 132 -1.21 -1.45 11.87
C ILE A 132 -1.23 -2.43 10.69
N LEU A 133 -1.84 -2.05 9.55
CA LEU A 133 -1.90 -2.91 8.38
C LEU A 133 -0.51 -3.27 7.82
N GLY A 134 0.49 -2.43 8.10
CA GLY A 134 1.82 -2.61 7.55
C GLY A 134 1.84 -2.58 6.00
N PRO A 135 2.91 -3.06 5.37
CA PRO A 135 3.05 -3.07 3.91
C PRO A 135 2.34 -4.26 3.25
N TYR A 136 1.87 -5.24 4.02
CA TYR A 136 1.33 -6.50 3.50
C TYR A 136 -0.14 -6.67 3.89
N PHE A 137 -1.02 -6.01 3.14
CA PHE A 137 -2.46 -6.14 3.29
C PHE A 137 -3.14 -6.37 1.94
N MET A 138 -4.33 -6.94 1.98
CA MET A 138 -5.19 -7.18 0.83
C MET A 138 -6.61 -6.79 1.21
N PHE A 139 -7.34 -6.18 0.29
CA PHE A 139 -8.71 -5.74 0.56
C PHE A 139 -9.63 -6.03 -0.62
N ARG A 140 -10.93 -6.18 -0.34
CA ARG A 140 -11.94 -6.31 -1.39
C ARG A 140 -12.04 -5.01 -2.20
N LYS A 141 -11.99 -5.10 -3.52
CA LYS A 141 -12.18 -3.91 -4.39
C LYS A 141 -13.49 -3.17 -4.09
N SER A 142 -14.53 -3.90 -3.65
CA SER A 142 -15.83 -3.33 -3.32
C SER A 142 -15.82 -2.30 -2.18
N ILE A 143 -14.85 -2.36 -1.24
CA ILE A 143 -14.78 -1.40 -0.12
C ILE A 143 -14.41 0.01 -0.57
N ILE A 144 -13.75 0.16 -1.74
CA ILE A 144 -13.38 1.46 -2.31
C ILE A 144 -14.60 2.39 -2.47
N LYS A 145 -15.79 1.83 -2.70
CA LYS A 145 -17.02 2.61 -2.78
C LYS A 145 -17.34 3.38 -1.49
N LYS A 146 -16.81 2.92 -0.35
CA LYS A 146 -16.99 3.55 0.98
C LYS A 146 -15.74 4.30 1.40
N SER A 147 -14.58 3.67 1.28
CA SER A 147 -13.30 4.22 1.76
C SER A 147 -12.66 5.22 0.78
N GLY A 148 -13.10 5.26 -0.48
CA GLY A 148 -12.39 5.99 -1.53
C GLY A 148 -11.06 5.33 -1.90
N VAL A 149 -10.29 6.02 -2.73
CA VAL A 149 -8.97 5.62 -3.22
C VAL A 149 -7.86 6.43 -2.53
N PHE A 150 -6.62 6.41 -2.99
CA PHE A 150 -5.53 7.17 -2.39
C PHE A 150 -5.74 8.67 -2.48
N ASP A 151 -5.33 9.40 -1.45
CA ASP A 151 -5.28 10.87 -1.46
C ASP A 151 -4.00 11.33 -2.16
N GLU A 152 -4.14 11.94 -3.33
CA GLU A 152 -3.01 12.32 -4.20
C GLU A 152 -2.22 13.53 -3.70
N GLN A 153 -2.75 14.28 -2.73
CA GLN A 153 -2.00 15.34 -2.08
C GLN A 153 -0.91 14.80 -1.12
N LEU A 154 -1.02 13.51 -0.71
CA LEU A 154 -0.07 12.87 0.20
C LEU A 154 1.03 12.14 -0.58
N VAL A 155 2.27 12.48 -0.30
CA VAL A 155 3.44 11.91 -1.00
C VAL A 155 4.01 10.67 -0.28
N GLN A 156 3.90 10.63 1.05
CA GLN A 156 4.50 9.60 1.90
C GLN A 156 3.55 9.01 2.94
N GLY A 157 2.36 9.58 3.09
CA GLY A 157 1.36 9.15 4.06
C GLY A 157 0.10 8.57 3.42
N ALA A 158 0.06 8.42 2.09
CA ALA A 158 -1.13 8.02 1.35
C ALA A 158 -1.61 6.59 1.72
N ASP A 159 -0.69 5.69 1.99
CA ASP A 159 -0.95 4.33 2.48
C ASP A 159 -1.58 4.32 3.88
N TYR A 160 -1.06 5.15 4.79
CA TYR A 160 -1.60 5.28 6.13
C TYR A 160 -3.02 5.88 6.11
N ASP A 161 -3.25 6.92 5.30
CA ASP A 161 -4.58 7.51 5.13
C ASP A 161 -5.61 6.50 4.60
N LEU A 162 -5.25 5.75 3.55
CA LEU A 162 -6.11 4.69 3.02
C LEU A 162 -6.36 3.58 4.04
N ALA A 163 -5.31 3.12 4.76
CA ALA A 163 -5.43 2.10 5.80
C ALA A 163 -6.43 2.50 6.89
N LEU A 164 -6.40 3.76 7.36
CA LEU A 164 -7.38 4.27 8.31
C LEU A 164 -8.80 4.28 7.75
N ARG A 165 -8.98 4.68 6.49
CA ARG A 165 -10.31 4.67 5.85
C ARG A 165 -10.84 3.24 5.65
N LEU A 166 -9.97 2.27 5.33
CA LEU A 166 -10.35 0.86 5.30
C LEU A 166 -10.82 0.39 6.68
N ALA A 167 -10.06 0.70 7.74
CA ALA A 167 -10.40 0.33 9.11
C ALA A 167 -11.69 0.99 9.63
N LEU A 168 -11.95 2.24 9.24
CA LEU A 168 -13.17 2.97 9.62
C LEU A 168 -14.42 2.46 8.90
N ASN A 169 -14.28 1.87 7.72
CA ASN A 169 -15.39 1.50 6.83
C ASN A 169 -15.63 0.00 6.68
N GLY A 170 -14.68 -0.82 7.14
CA GLY A 170 -14.70 -2.26 6.94
C GLY A 170 -14.22 -3.05 8.15
N LYS A 171 -14.37 -4.36 8.03
CA LYS A 171 -13.90 -5.32 9.02
C LYS A 171 -12.57 -5.91 8.59
N GLY A 172 -11.53 -5.76 9.41
CA GLY A 172 -10.22 -6.35 9.22
C GLY A 172 -10.09 -7.73 9.86
N LEU A 173 -9.20 -8.55 9.31
CA LEU A 173 -8.77 -9.82 9.89
C LEU A 173 -7.25 -9.89 9.89
N HIS A 174 -6.65 -10.04 11.06
CA HIS A 174 -5.23 -10.28 11.21
C HIS A 174 -4.87 -11.74 10.92
N LEU A 175 -3.83 -11.95 10.13
CA LEU A 175 -3.22 -13.26 9.86
C LEU A 175 -1.89 -13.34 10.63
N PRO A 176 -1.78 -14.17 11.67
CA PRO A 176 -0.59 -14.23 12.54
C PRO A 176 0.58 -14.98 11.89
N ILE A 177 0.89 -14.63 10.65
CA ILE A 177 1.94 -15.24 9.83
C ILE A 177 2.78 -14.16 9.14
N ASN A 178 4.03 -14.50 8.80
CA ASN A 178 4.88 -13.64 8.00
C ASN A 178 4.39 -13.63 6.54
N LEU A 179 4.05 -12.44 6.03
CA LEU A 179 3.61 -12.24 4.65
C LEU A 179 4.72 -11.71 3.74
N GLY A 180 5.83 -11.23 4.31
CA GLY A 180 6.90 -10.70 3.47
C GLY A 180 8.06 -10.04 4.24
N TYR A 181 8.93 -9.43 3.44
CA TYR A 181 10.19 -8.82 3.87
C TYR A 181 10.22 -7.38 3.39
N TYR A 182 9.97 -6.44 4.32
CA TYR A 182 9.96 -5.00 4.07
C TYR A 182 11.38 -4.46 4.09
N LEU A 183 11.81 -3.85 2.98
CA LEU A 183 13.14 -3.28 2.87
C LEU A 183 13.25 -1.94 3.60
N ASN A 184 14.19 -1.84 4.54
CA ASN A 184 14.54 -0.60 5.20
C ASN A 184 16.06 -0.39 5.22
N GLU A 185 16.60 0.12 4.13
CA GLU A 185 18.03 0.48 4.00
C GLU A 185 18.37 1.85 4.61
N GLY A 186 17.40 2.56 5.19
CA GLY A 186 17.57 3.94 5.65
C GLY A 186 17.63 4.98 4.53
N LEU A 187 17.42 4.58 3.28
CA LEU A 187 17.43 5.43 2.08
C LEU A 187 16.05 5.63 1.46
N GLY A 188 15.02 4.99 2.02
CA GLY A 188 13.64 5.06 1.56
C GLY A 188 13.04 6.47 1.66
N GLN A 189 11.92 6.71 0.99
CA GLN A 189 11.25 8.02 0.95
C GLN A 189 10.92 8.54 2.36
N SER A 190 10.48 7.64 3.26
CA SER A 190 10.12 7.97 4.66
C SER A 190 11.32 8.27 5.56
N THR A 191 12.52 7.82 5.19
CA THR A 191 13.73 7.95 6.02
C THR A 191 14.69 9.06 5.56
N LYS A 192 14.40 9.71 4.42
CA LYS A 192 15.23 10.81 3.90
C LYS A 192 15.23 12.03 4.83
N PRO A 193 16.35 12.75 4.92
CA PRO A 193 16.36 14.11 5.47
C PRO A 193 15.31 14.97 4.72
N ASN A 194 14.49 15.73 5.45
CA ASN A 194 13.37 16.50 4.93
C ASN A 194 12.19 15.66 4.40
N SER A 195 12.01 14.43 4.89
CA SER A 195 10.79 13.67 4.66
C SER A 195 9.55 14.47 5.06
N LYS A 196 8.50 14.41 4.23
CA LYS A 196 7.19 15.01 4.52
C LYS A 196 6.36 14.11 5.43
N GLN A 197 6.77 12.89 5.66
CA GLN A 197 6.02 11.89 6.43
C GLN A 197 5.52 12.39 7.81
N PRO A 198 6.32 13.08 8.65
CA PRO A 198 5.83 13.58 9.94
C PRO A 198 4.71 14.63 9.78
N ILE A 199 4.83 15.51 8.76
CA ILE A 199 3.81 16.54 8.48
C ILE A 199 2.54 15.87 7.96
N GLU A 200 2.64 14.97 6.98
CA GLU A 200 1.51 14.25 6.41
C GLU A 200 0.82 13.34 7.44
N ARG A 201 1.58 12.70 8.32
CA ARG A 201 1.03 12.01 9.48
C ARG A 201 0.21 12.96 10.36
N THR A 202 0.71 14.17 10.63
CA THR A 202 -0.04 15.17 11.40
C THR A 202 -1.32 15.60 10.68
N VAL A 203 -1.30 15.72 9.34
CA VAL A 203 -2.51 15.96 8.52
C VAL A 203 -3.54 14.86 8.75
N ILE A 204 -3.12 13.61 8.69
CA ILE A 204 -3.98 12.44 8.87
C ILE A 204 -4.54 12.39 10.30
N GLU A 205 -3.68 12.63 11.30
CA GLU A 205 -4.09 12.67 12.71
C GLU A 205 -5.16 13.76 12.97
N LEU A 206 -5.02 14.93 12.37
CA LEU A 206 -6.03 15.99 12.44
C LEU A 206 -7.31 15.61 11.69
N ARG A 207 -7.20 15.06 10.51
CA ARG A 207 -8.32 14.63 9.63
C ARG A 207 -9.26 13.67 10.33
N TYR A 208 -8.73 12.71 11.03
CA TYR A 208 -9.51 11.66 11.71
C TYR A 208 -9.72 11.92 13.19
N ASN A 209 -9.31 13.09 13.70
CA ASN A 209 -9.43 13.50 15.10
C ASN A 209 -8.80 12.47 16.05
N ILE A 210 -7.68 11.88 15.64
CA ILE A 210 -6.84 11.03 16.49
C ILE A 210 -5.77 11.87 17.19
N ARG A 211 -5.09 11.27 18.17
CA ARG A 211 -4.09 12.01 18.95
C ARG A 211 -2.93 12.47 18.07
N VAL A 212 -2.75 13.78 17.96
CA VAL A 212 -1.59 14.38 17.29
C VAL A 212 -0.33 14.13 18.10
N LEU A 213 0.61 13.35 17.53
CA LEU A 213 1.85 12.97 18.23
C LEU A 213 2.88 14.10 18.23
N GLU A 214 2.93 14.92 17.16
CA GLU A 214 3.86 16.01 16.98
C GLU A 214 3.15 17.37 16.82
N PRO A 215 2.55 17.92 17.90
CA PRO A 215 1.73 19.14 17.79
C PRO A 215 2.47 20.37 17.24
N HIS A 216 3.80 20.38 17.32
CA HIS A 216 4.62 21.46 16.76
C HIS A 216 4.63 21.48 15.23
N LEU A 217 4.19 20.40 14.57
CA LEU A 217 4.08 20.30 13.10
C LEU A 217 2.73 20.83 12.57
N VAL A 218 1.73 21.05 13.41
CA VAL A 218 0.41 21.57 13.00
C VAL A 218 0.49 22.84 12.13
N PRO A 219 1.37 23.83 12.38
CA PRO A 219 1.49 24.98 11.48
C PRO A 219 1.89 24.66 10.04
N TYR A 220 2.55 23.53 9.81
CA TYR A 220 3.04 23.11 8.50
C TYR A 220 2.00 22.30 7.71
N THR A 221 0.86 21.94 8.30
CA THR A 221 -0.23 21.22 7.61
C THR A 221 -1.09 22.12 6.72
N ARG A 222 -0.86 23.43 6.71
CA ARG A 222 -1.70 24.42 5.98
C ARG A 222 -1.67 24.28 4.46
N GLU A 223 -0.69 23.56 3.93
CA GLU A 223 -0.57 23.28 2.49
C GLU A 223 -1.48 22.12 2.05
N TYR A 224 -2.06 21.39 3.01
CA TYR A 224 -2.90 20.23 2.79
C TYR A 224 -4.37 20.53 3.06
N ASP A 225 -5.25 19.92 2.30
CA ASP A 225 -6.68 19.92 2.59
C ASP A 225 -6.99 18.82 3.60
N VAL A 226 -7.21 19.22 4.85
CA VAL A 226 -7.48 18.28 5.95
C VAL A 226 -8.90 17.70 5.86
N GLU A 227 -9.85 18.42 5.27
CA GLU A 227 -11.26 18.02 5.22
C GLU A 227 -11.58 17.12 4.02
N ASN A 228 -10.73 17.17 2.98
CA ASN A 228 -10.95 16.44 1.74
C ASN A 228 -9.73 15.60 1.37
N ILE A 229 -9.96 14.46 0.69
CA ILE A 229 -8.96 13.83 -0.15
C ILE A 229 -9.01 14.45 -1.54
N ILE A 230 -7.88 14.45 -2.23
CA ILE A 230 -7.76 14.94 -3.60
C ILE A 230 -7.53 13.74 -4.51
N VAL A 231 -8.36 13.63 -5.54
CA VAL A 231 -8.27 12.57 -6.57
C VAL A 231 -8.55 13.22 -7.92
N ASP A 232 -7.64 13.13 -8.88
CA ASP A 232 -7.76 13.77 -10.20
C ASP A 232 -8.10 15.26 -10.11
N GLU A 233 -7.46 15.99 -9.20
CA GLU A 233 -7.69 17.40 -8.88
C GLU A 233 -9.07 17.69 -8.25
N GLU A 234 -9.93 16.71 -8.07
CA GLU A 234 -11.23 16.86 -7.42
C GLU A 234 -11.16 16.66 -5.91
N LYS A 235 -12.00 17.40 -5.17
CA LYS A 235 -12.11 17.31 -3.71
C LYS A 235 -13.24 16.38 -3.30
N ILE A 236 -12.90 15.34 -2.56
CA ILE A 236 -13.87 14.39 -1.99
C ILE A 236 -13.86 14.56 -0.47
N ALA A 237 -14.97 15.05 0.09
CA ALA A 237 -15.06 15.25 1.53
C ALA A 237 -14.90 13.95 2.30
N VAL A 238 -13.96 13.91 3.26
CA VAL A 238 -13.70 12.74 4.10
C VAL A 238 -14.95 12.33 4.89
N SER A 239 -15.81 13.27 5.24
CA SER A 239 -17.11 12.99 5.89
C SER A 239 -18.04 12.09 5.05
N ASN A 240 -17.87 12.08 3.72
CA ASN A 240 -18.64 11.24 2.81
C ASN A 240 -18.05 9.82 2.66
N LEU A 241 -16.84 9.61 3.20
CA LEU A 241 -16.08 8.35 3.15
C LEU A 241 -16.09 7.61 4.50
N LYS A 242 -17.06 7.92 5.36
CA LYS A 242 -17.23 7.34 6.71
C LYS A 242 -18.51 6.51 6.76
#